data_fdbc2f52f64be2010344751dc6e56455
#
_entry.id   fdbc2f52f64be2010344751dc6e56455
#
_cell.length_a   1.000
_cell.length_b   1.000
_cell.length_c   1.000
_cell.angle_alpha   90.00
_cell.angle_beta   90.00
_cell.angle_gamma   90.00
#
_symmetry.space_group_name_H-M   'P 1'
#
loop_
_entity.id
_entity.type
_entity.pdbx_description
1 polymer ?
#
loop_
_entity_poly.entity_id
_entity_poly.type
_entity_poly.pdbx_seq_one_letter_code
_entity_poly.pdbx_strand_id
1 'polypeptide(L)'
;MFALVRTEDPNCKFPDDTLRKRVEDRIQKPFIGTLEDDLIITTIFDLEQHLGREISWVSGMTYEDVITYISYGYVPNLSKRFCTAEMKIRPMFHWWAENIGEPIRMNIGFRANEFKRAETMMAKTNDEGLTEFKATFEKNSRGQNKWVTVAWQEPSFPLIKDQIFRDQIHEYWENQNVTFAPFNNCVGCFHRNALFLRKMAQEHPNKMEWFAAQEENNKGTFKKEMSYREIINWNLQAEHTGYLRLVVTYLFFTIHNILNHNR
;
A
#
# COMPACT_ATOMS: atom_id res chain seq x y z
N MET A 1 -2.00 -8.21 10.37
CA MET A 1 -2.83 -6.98 10.22
C MET A 1 -2.70 -6.43 8.82
N PHE A 2 -3.80 -5.99 8.21
CA PHE A 2 -3.86 -5.36 6.89
C PHE A 2 -4.47 -3.96 6.99
N ALA A 3 -3.79 -2.97 6.41
CA ALA A 3 -4.26 -1.58 6.37
C ALA A 3 -4.82 -1.25 4.98
N LEU A 4 -6.14 -1.13 4.88
CA LEU A 4 -6.87 -0.86 3.64
C LEU A 4 -6.86 0.62 3.29
N VAL A 5 -6.45 0.94 2.06
CA VAL A 5 -6.58 2.29 1.46
C VAL A 5 -7.93 2.39 0.77
N ARG A 6 -8.80 3.28 1.25
CA ARG A 6 -10.16 3.48 0.70
C ARG A 6 -10.26 4.75 -0.15
N THR A 7 -11.21 4.73 -1.08
CA THR A 7 -11.73 5.88 -1.80
C THR A 7 -13.26 5.89 -1.74
N GLU A 8 -13.87 7.08 -1.83
CA GLU A 8 -15.30 7.26 -1.92
C GLU A 8 -15.79 7.51 -3.35
N ASP A 9 -14.88 7.54 -4.32
CA ASP A 9 -15.22 7.74 -5.73
C ASP A 9 -16.02 6.55 -6.28
N PRO A 10 -17.26 6.76 -6.74
CA PRO A 10 -18.10 5.70 -7.30
C PRO A 10 -17.53 5.08 -8.58
N ASN A 11 -16.66 5.78 -9.33
CA ASN A 11 -15.98 5.23 -10.49
C ASN A 11 -14.88 4.23 -10.14
N CYS A 12 -14.43 4.25 -8.89
CA CYS A 12 -13.48 3.29 -8.33
C CYS A 12 -14.17 2.20 -7.48
N LYS A 13 -15.49 2.01 -7.67
CA LYS A 13 -16.26 1.01 -6.94
C LYS A 13 -15.65 -0.38 -7.11
N PHE A 14 -15.51 -1.10 -5.98
CA PHE A 14 -15.09 -2.50 -5.98
C PHE A 14 -16.12 -3.37 -6.71
N PRO A 15 -15.72 -4.22 -7.67
CA PRO A 15 -16.64 -4.85 -8.61
C PRO A 15 -17.54 -5.94 -7.99
N ASP A 16 -17.08 -6.64 -6.96
CA ASP A 16 -17.83 -7.71 -6.28
C ASP A 16 -18.55 -7.16 -5.05
N ASP A 17 -19.88 -7.03 -5.15
CA ASP A 17 -20.71 -6.50 -4.05
C ASP A 17 -20.72 -7.41 -2.81
N THR A 18 -20.53 -8.72 -2.96
CA THR A 18 -20.46 -9.67 -1.83
C THR A 18 -19.16 -9.48 -1.05
N LEU A 19 -18.04 -9.45 -1.75
CA LEU A 19 -16.74 -9.17 -1.13
C LEU A 19 -16.67 -7.75 -0.58
N ARG A 20 -17.27 -6.77 -1.26
CA ARG A 20 -17.35 -5.38 -0.80
C ARG A 20 -18.04 -5.31 0.57
N LYS A 21 -19.20 -5.98 0.73
CA LYS A 21 -19.89 -6.05 2.03
C LYS A 21 -19.05 -6.76 3.09
N ARG A 22 -18.36 -7.85 2.74
CA ARG A 22 -17.42 -8.51 3.65
C ARG A 22 -16.31 -7.57 4.12
N VAL A 23 -15.78 -6.71 3.24
CA VAL A 23 -14.79 -5.70 3.62
C VAL A 23 -15.39 -4.69 4.59
N GLU A 24 -16.62 -4.18 4.33
CA GLU A 24 -17.34 -3.27 5.23
C GLU A 24 -17.48 -3.88 6.64
N ASP A 25 -17.86 -5.15 6.70
CA ASP A 25 -17.98 -5.87 7.96
C ASP A 25 -16.64 -6.02 8.69
N ARG A 26 -15.53 -6.16 7.96
CA ARG A 26 -14.18 -6.26 8.55
C ARG A 26 -13.64 -4.95 9.09
N ILE A 27 -13.89 -3.84 8.39
CA ILE A 27 -13.35 -2.52 8.78
C ILE A 27 -14.33 -1.70 9.60
N GLN A 28 -15.59 -2.15 9.75
CA GLN A 28 -16.67 -1.45 10.43
C GLN A 28 -16.90 -0.01 9.92
N LYS A 29 -16.76 0.16 8.60
CA LYS A 29 -16.91 1.45 7.90
C LYS A 29 -17.48 1.21 6.51
N PRO A 30 -18.16 2.20 5.89
CA PRO A 30 -18.54 2.11 4.48
C PRO A 30 -17.34 1.89 3.58
N PHE A 31 -17.50 1.04 2.57
CA PHE A 31 -16.47 0.75 1.58
C PHE A 31 -17.04 0.83 0.17
N ILE A 32 -16.67 1.84 -0.58
CA ILE A 32 -17.00 1.96 -2.01
C ILE A 32 -15.94 1.20 -2.82
N GLY A 33 -14.67 1.55 -2.65
CA GLY A 33 -13.57 0.94 -3.38
C GLY A 33 -12.19 1.28 -2.82
N THR A 34 -11.18 0.82 -3.53
CA THR A 34 -9.78 1.05 -3.20
C THR A 34 -9.04 1.66 -4.39
N LEU A 35 -8.01 2.46 -4.10
CA LEU A 35 -7.04 2.94 -5.11
C LEU A 35 -5.84 1.99 -5.27
N GLU A 36 -5.83 0.88 -4.56
CA GLU A 36 -4.93 -0.25 -4.80
C GLU A 36 -5.54 -1.19 -5.85
N ASP A 37 -4.80 -2.20 -6.30
CA ASP A 37 -5.35 -3.25 -7.14
C ASP A 37 -6.43 -4.03 -6.36
N ASP A 38 -7.60 -4.25 -6.96
CA ASP A 38 -8.71 -4.96 -6.32
C ASP A 38 -8.34 -6.40 -5.92
N LEU A 39 -7.42 -7.01 -6.65
CA LEU A 39 -6.89 -8.33 -6.34
C LEU A 39 -6.24 -8.41 -4.95
N ILE A 40 -5.74 -7.30 -4.41
CA ILE A 40 -5.16 -7.27 -3.05
C ILE A 40 -6.21 -7.68 -2.01
N ILE A 41 -7.47 -7.26 -2.18
CA ILE A 41 -8.55 -7.63 -1.26
C ILE A 41 -8.79 -9.14 -1.29
N THR A 42 -8.87 -9.73 -2.48
CA THR A 42 -9.01 -11.18 -2.64
C THR A 42 -7.79 -11.91 -2.05
N THR A 43 -6.59 -11.41 -2.33
CA THR A 43 -5.34 -11.95 -1.75
C THR A 43 -5.39 -12.03 -0.22
N ILE A 44 -5.91 -11.01 0.46
CA ILE A 44 -5.98 -11.03 1.93
C ILE A 44 -6.95 -12.10 2.43
N PHE A 45 -8.11 -12.29 1.76
CA PHE A 45 -9.03 -13.37 2.11
C PHE A 45 -8.46 -14.76 1.81
N ASP A 46 -7.72 -14.93 0.70
CA ASP A 46 -7.03 -16.17 0.38
C ASP A 46 -5.94 -16.48 1.42
N LEU A 47 -5.21 -15.45 1.86
CA LEU A 47 -4.23 -15.58 2.95
C LEU A 47 -4.87 -15.99 4.28
N GLU A 48 -6.04 -15.47 4.64
CA GLU A 48 -6.78 -15.92 5.83
C GLU A 48 -7.09 -17.42 5.75
N GLN A 49 -7.55 -17.88 4.58
CA GLN A 49 -7.82 -19.29 4.33
C GLN A 49 -6.55 -20.15 4.44
N HIS A 50 -5.46 -19.71 3.80
CA HIS A 50 -4.17 -20.39 3.81
C HIS A 50 -3.59 -20.50 5.21
N LEU A 51 -3.71 -19.43 6.02
CA LEU A 51 -3.20 -19.39 7.40
C LEU A 51 -4.12 -20.06 8.42
N GLY A 52 -5.37 -20.38 8.04
CA GLY A 52 -6.39 -20.91 8.95
C GLY A 52 -6.77 -19.95 10.07
N ARG A 53 -6.58 -18.64 9.90
CA ARG A 53 -6.92 -17.60 10.88
C ARG A 53 -7.22 -16.27 10.23
N GLU A 54 -8.05 -15.48 10.90
CA GLU A 54 -8.39 -14.14 10.43
C GLU A 54 -7.22 -13.15 10.53
N ILE A 55 -7.16 -12.24 9.57
CA ILE A 55 -6.27 -11.09 9.57
C ILE A 55 -7.05 -9.90 10.10
N SER A 56 -6.50 -9.14 11.04
CA SER A 56 -7.09 -7.88 11.51
C SER A 56 -7.06 -6.84 10.40
N TRP A 57 -8.22 -6.32 10.02
CA TRP A 57 -8.36 -5.27 9.02
C TRP A 57 -8.48 -3.92 9.71
N VAL A 58 -7.72 -2.94 9.25
CA VAL A 58 -7.81 -1.56 9.72
C VAL A 58 -7.94 -0.62 8.53
N SER A 59 -8.65 0.49 8.73
CA SER A 59 -8.80 1.52 7.71
C SER A 59 -8.85 2.90 8.37
N GLY A 60 -8.01 3.79 7.88
CA GLY A 60 -7.98 5.19 8.28
C GLY A 60 -8.99 6.06 7.52
N MET A 61 -8.60 7.30 7.30
CA MET A 61 -9.31 8.24 6.44
C MET A 61 -9.29 7.75 4.99
N THR A 62 -10.23 8.21 4.18
CA THR A 62 -10.20 8.01 2.74
C THR A 62 -9.07 8.84 2.11
N TYR A 63 -8.74 8.56 0.86
CA TYR A 63 -7.68 9.34 0.20
C TYR A 63 -8.13 10.80 -0.01
N GLU A 64 -9.40 11.00 -0.32
CA GLU A 64 -10.04 12.31 -0.46
C GLU A 64 -9.96 13.13 0.84
N ASP A 65 -10.30 12.51 1.97
CA ASP A 65 -10.22 13.14 3.28
C ASP A 65 -8.79 13.56 3.63
N VAL A 66 -7.81 12.71 3.31
CA VAL A 66 -6.40 13.01 3.56
C VAL A 66 -5.93 14.21 2.73
N ILE A 67 -6.35 14.31 1.46
CA ILE A 67 -6.04 15.48 0.63
C ILE A 67 -6.75 16.72 1.18
N THR A 68 -8.03 16.62 1.54
CA THR A 68 -8.84 17.76 1.96
C THR A 68 -8.46 18.27 3.34
N TYR A 69 -8.43 17.39 4.35
CA TYR A 69 -8.35 17.80 5.76
C TYR A 69 -6.94 17.76 6.33
N ILE A 70 -6.06 16.87 5.85
CA ILE A 70 -4.71 16.75 6.39
C ILE A 70 -3.73 17.64 5.62
N SER A 71 -3.81 17.64 4.29
CA SER A 71 -2.87 18.37 3.45
C SER A 71 -3.41 19.71 2.93
N TYR A 72 -4.64 20.08 3.27
CA TYR A 72 -5.28 21.32 2.84
C TYR A 72 -5.29 21.50 1.30
N GLY A 73 -5.64 20.42 0.61
CA GLY A 73 -5.74 20.36 -0.83
C GLY A 73 -4.40 20.13 -1.57
N TYR A 74 -3.35 19.66 -0.89
CA TYR A 74 -2.14 19.22 -1.57
C TYR A 74 -2.18 17.72 -1.83
N VAL A 75 -1.79 17.31 -3.04
CA VAL A 75 -1.58 15.88 -3.33
C VAL A 75 -0.23 15.40 -2.76
N PRO A 76 -0.11 14.14 -2.31
CA PRO A 76 1.15 13.62 -1.81
C PRO A 76 2.16 13.40 -2.93
N ASN A 77 3.44 13.46 -2.59
CA ASN A 77 4.56 13.23 -3.52
C ASN A 77 5.77 12.64 -2.80
N LEU A 78 6.90 12.51 -3.51
CA LEU A 78 8.13 11.94 -2.95
C LEU A 78 8.63 12.65 -1.68
N SER A 79 8.41 13.96 -1.58
CA SER A 79 8.85 14.76 -0.43
C SER A 79 7.85 14.74 0.73
N LYS A 80 6.56 14.54 0.44
CA LYS A 80 5.45 14.61 1.42
C LYS A 80 4.58 13.37 1.32
N ARG A 81 4.93 12.33 2.06
CA ARG A 81 4.28 11.01 2.05
C ARG A 81 3.19 10.85 3.13
N PHE A 82 2.39 11.87 3.35
CA PHE A 82 1.35 11.84 4.38
C PHE A 82 0.29 10.75 4.12
N CYS A 83 0.07 10.34 2.87
CA CYS A 83 -0.81 9.22 2.54
C CYS A 83 -0.46 7.92 3.29
N THR A 84 0.82 7.57 3.38
CA THR A 84 1.25 6.38 4.13
C THR A 84 1.00 6.53 5.63
N ALA A 85 1.32 7.70 6.19
CA ALA A 85 1.14 7.96 7.61
C ALA A 85 -0.33 7.88 8.02
N GLU A 86 -1.21 8.55 7.27
CA GLU A 86 -2.61 8.73 7.66
C GLU A 86 -3.51 7.54 7.31
N MET A 87 -3.26 6.89 6.17
CA MET A 87 -4.11 5.78 5.72
C MET A 87 -3.62 4.40 6.18
N LYS A 88 -2.33 4.25 6.52
CA LYS A 88 -1.77 2.95 6.91
C LYS A 88 -1.23 2.95 8.34
N ILE A 89 -0.26 3.81 8.66
CA ILE A 89 0.43 3.76 9.96
C ILE A 89 -0.49 4.18 11.09
N ARG A 90 -1.20 5.29 10.94
CA ARG A 90 -2.11 5.80 11.99
C ARG A 90 -3.21 4.78 12.36
N PRO A 91 -3.97 4.18 11.44
CA PRO A 91 -4.97 3.19 11.82
C PRO A 91 -4.37 1.93 12.45
N MET A 92 -3.18 1.49 12.01
CA MET A 92 -2.47 0.37 12.66
C MET A 92 -2.06 0.72 14.09
N PHE A 93 -1.56 1.93 14.31
CA PHE A 93 -1.18 2.43 15.63
C PHE A 93 -2.40 2.53 16.57
N HIS A 94 -3.53 3.08 16.10
CA HIS A 94 -4.75 3.16 16.92
C HIS A 94 -5.27 1.78 17.28
N TRP A 95 -5.31 0.85 16.33
CA TRP A 95 -5.70 -0.53 16.61
C TRP A 95 -4.77 -1.17 17.66
N TRP A 96 -3.48 -0.97 17.54
CA TRP A 96 -2.50 -1.44 18.53
C TRP A 96 -2.76 -0.83 19.91
N ALA A 97 -2.98 0.48 20.00
CA ALA A 97 -3.23 1.17 21.26
C ALA A 97 -4.51 0.71 21.97
N GLU A 98 -5.54 0.35 21.20
CA GLU A 98 -6.83 -0.14 21.72
C GLU A 98 -6.80 -1.61 22.12
N ASN A 99 -6.00 -2.44 21.45
CA ASN A 99 -6.06 -3.90 21.60
C ASN A 99 -4.85 -4.50 22.34
N ILE A 100 -3.70 -3.81 22.36
CA ILE A 100 -2.44 -4.32 22.92
C ILE A 100 -1.91 -3.36 23.99
N GLY A 101 -1.58 -2.13 23.62
CA GLY A 101 -1.17 -1.06 24.54
C GLY A 101 0.27 -1.12 25.04
N GLU A 102 1.01 -2.19 24.78
CA GLU A 102 2.44 -2.36 25.11
C GLU A 102 3.28 -2.59 23.86
N PRO A 103 4.56 -2.17 23.82
CA PRO A 103 5.42 -2.37 22.67
C PRO A 103 5.51 -3.82 22.24
N ILE A 104 5.37 -4.07 20.93
CA ILE A 104 5.43 -5.42 20.36
C ILE A 104 6.50 -5.52 19.28
N ARG A 105 7.08 -6.71 19.14
CA ARG A 105 7.92 -7.04 18.00
C ARG A 105 7.06 -7.18 16.74
N MET A 106 7.37 -6.39 15.73
CA MET A 106 6.67 -6.40 14.46
C MET A 106 7.58 -6.89 13.33
N ASN A 107 7.23 -8.03 12.75
CA ASN A 107 7.94 -8.59 11.60
C ASN A 107 7.59 -7.80 10.32
N ILE A 108 8.58 -7.22 9.68
CA ILE A 108 8.44 -6.40 8.48
C ILE A 108 9.05 -7.15 7.30
N GLY A 109 8.26 -7.35 6.25
CA GLY A 109 8.61 -8.16 5.09
C GLY A 109 9.60 -7.49 4.12
N PHE A 110 10.67 -6.84 4.64
CA PHE A 110 11.77 -6.39 3.79
C PHE A 110 12.63 -7.58 3.42
N ARG A 111 12.87 -7.75 2.12
CA ARG A 111 13.67 -8.83 1.56
C ARG A 111 15.17 -8.57 1.75
N ALA A 112 16.00 -9.59 1.56
CA ALA A 112 17.44 -9.50 1.75
C ALA A 112 18.09 -8.31 1.01
N ASN A 113 17.66 -8.01 -0.22
CA ASN A 113 18.16 -6.88 -1.01
C ASN A 113 17.58 -5.50 -0.61
N GLU A 114 16.70 -5.44 0.39
CA GLU A 114 16.10 -4.20 0.89
C GLU A 114 16.71 -3.74 2.24
N PHE A 115 17.92 -4.21 2.58
CA PHE A 115 18.58 -3.92 3.85
C PHE A 115 18.71 -2.43 4.16
N LYS A 116 18.95 -1.56 3.15
CA LYS A 116 18.99 -0.10 3.32
C LYS A 116 17.68 0.49 3.86
N ARG A 117 16.54 -0.14 3.54
CA ARG A 117 15.23 0.28 4.09
C ARG A 117 15.13 -0.07 5.57
N ALA A 118 15.66 -1.24 5.95
CA ALA A 118 15.73 -1.66 7.35
C ALA A 118 16.66 -0.75 8.16
N GLU A 119 17.86 -0.45 7.66
CA GLU A 119 18.78 0.51 8.28
C GLU A 119 18.13 1.88 8.48
N THR A 120 17.45 2.41 7.44
CA THR A 120 16.74 3.69 7.52
C THR A 120 15.61 3.66 8.57
N MET A 121 14.97 2.52 8.76
CA MET A 121 13.93 2.36 9.78
C MET A 121 14.55 2.26 11.17
N MET A 122 15.60 1.47 11.34
CA MET A 122 16.32 1.35 12.62
C MET A 122 16.94 2.67 13.07
N ALA A 123 17.44 3.49 12.15
CA ALA A 123 17.96 4.82 12.47
C ALA A 123 16.91 5.81 13.01
N LYS A 124 15.63 5.45 13.00
CA LYS A 124 14.49 6.23 13.52
C LYS A 124 13.90 5.65 14.80
N THR A 125 14.49 4.61 15.35
CA THR A 125 14.09 4.08 16.65
C THR A 125 14.68 4.94 17.78
N ASN A 126 14.02 4.90 18.94
CA ASN A 126 14.55 5.50 20.16
C ASN A 126 15.69 4.65 20.75
N ASP A 127 16.22 5.03 21.90
CA ASP A 127 17.35 4.34 22.58
C ASP A 127 17.01 2.89 23.00
N GLU A 128 15.73 2.56 23.11
CA GLU A 128 15.23 1.21 23.39
C GLU A 128 15.04 0.35 22.11
N GLY A 129 15.34 0.90 20.95
CA GLY A 129 15.12 0.23 19.65
C GLY A 129 13.67 0.22 19.17
N LEU A 130 12.81 1.05 19.75
CA LEU A 130 11.40 1.14 19.42
C LEU A 130 11.12 2.30 18.46
N THR A 131 10.24 2.08 17.47
CA THR A 131 9.71 3.19 16.67
C THR A 131 8.63 3.91 17.45
N GLU A 132 8.56 5.22 17.25
CA GLU A 132 7.64 6.09 17.94
C GLU A 132 6.59 6.66 16.97
N PHE A 133 5.39 6.89 17.50
CA PHE A 133 4.30 7.54 16.77
C PHE A 133 3.75 8.71 17.57
N LYS A 134 3.61 9.87 16.91
CA LYS A 134 3.00 11.06 17.52
C LYS A 134 1.49 11.00 17.39
N ALA A 135 0.80 10.81 18.50
CA ALA A 135 -0.65 10.65 18.57
C ALA A 135 -1.29 11.63 19.55
N THR A 136 -2.61 11.71 19.50
CA THR A 136 -3.42 12.42 20.48
C THR A 136 -4.57 11.52 20.92
N PHE A 137 -4.75 11.38 22.23
CA PHE A 137 -5.83 10.62 22.85
C PHE A 137 -6.77 11.54 23.64
N GLU A 138 -6.30 12.74 23.95
CA GLU A 138 -7.00 13.70 24.82
C GLU A 138 -6.94 15.10 24.24
N LYS A 139 -7.90 15.93 24.67
CA LYS A 139 -7.85 17.37 24.47
C LYS A 139 -7.50 18.07 25.78
N ASN A 140 -6.79 19.19 25.68
CA ASN A 140 -6.54 20.03 26.84
C ASN A 140 -7.82 20.81 27.24
N SER A 141 -7.77 21.55 28.36
CA SER A 141 -8.89 22.37 28.87
C SER A 141 -9.40 23.42 27.89
N ARG A 142 -8.63 23.76 26.85
CA ARG A 142 -8.99 24.69 25.77
C ARG A 142 -9.53 23.98 24.50
N GLY A 143 -9.78 22.68 24.57
CA GLY A 143 -10.25 21.88 23.43
C GLY A 143 -9.19 21.54 22.34
N GLN A 144 -7.91 21.87 22.59
CA GLN A 144 -6.81 21.59 21.65
C GLN A 144 -6.27 20.18 21.89
N ASN A 145 -5.82 19.52 20.81
CA ASN A 145 -5.23 18.19 20.87
C ASN A 145 -3.96 18.18 21.75
N LYS A 146 -3.91 17.28 22.72
CA LYS A 146 -2.72 17.02 23.54
C LYS A 146 -1.89 15.93 22.83
N TRP A 147 -0.83 16.36 22.16
CA TRP A 147 0.06 15.46 21.43
C TRP A 147 1.04 14.76 22.37
N VAL A 148 1.16 13.44 22.22
CA VAL A 148 2.13 12.61 22.92
C VAL A 148 2.89 11.76 21.92
N THR A 149 4.16 11.47 22.22
CA THR A 149 4.97 10.52 21.46
C THR A 149 4.94 9.19 22.19
N VAL A 150 4.55 8.12 21.48
CA VAL A 150 4.36 6.80 22.07
C VAL A 150 5.24 5.80 21.31
N ALA A 151 6.10 5.10 22.03
CA ALA A 151 6.85 3.96 21.54
C ALA A 151 5.91 2.76 21.42
N TRP A 152 5.91 2.05 20.27
CA TRP A 152 4.88 1.04 20.03
C TRP A 152 5.35 -0.24 19.35
N GLN A 153 6.39 -0.19 18.52
CA GLN A 153 6.87 -1.40 17.83
C GLN A 153 8.40 -1.53 17.85
N GLU A 154 8.88 -2.74 18.09
CA GLU A 154 10.25 -3.18 17.83
C GLU A 154 10.32 -3.74 16.40
N PRO A 155 10.98 -3.07 15.44
CA PRO A 155 11.09 -3.58 14.08
C PRO A 155 11.93 -4.85 14.02
N SER A 156 11.45 -5.86 13.29
CA SER A 156 12.18 -7.11 13.04
C SER A 156 12.11 -7.45 11.54
N PHE A 157 13.19 -7.96 10.99
CA PHE A 157 13.34 -8.18 9.53
C PHE A 157 13.74 -9.64 9.26
N PRO A 158 12.84 -10.63 9.47
CA PRO A 158 13.17 -12.05 9.35
C PRO A 158 13.69 -12.41 7.95
N LEU A 159 13.09 -11.88 6.88
CA LEU A 159 13.54 -12.19 5.51
C LEU A 159 14.96 -11.68 5.21
N ILE A 160 15.38 -10.56 5.82
CA ILE A 160 16.77 -10.09 5.71
C ILE A 160 17.70 -11.02 6.49
N LYS A 161 17.31 -11.38 7.72
CA LYS A 161 18.08 -12.29 8.58
C LYS A 161 18.32 -13.64 7.89
N ASP A 162 17.28 -14.18 7.27
CA ASP A 162 17.30 -15.50 6.63
C ASP A 162 17.75 -15.46 5.17
N GLN A 163 18.20 -14.29 4.67
CA GLN A 163 18.69 -14.07 3.31
C GLN A 163 17.68 -14.44 2.23
N ILE A 164 16.38 -14.18 2.46
CA ILE A 164 15.30 -14.49 1.53
C ILE A 164 15.16 -13.40 0.48
N PHE A 165 15.26 -13.76 -0.78
CA PHE A 165 15.11 -12.92 -1.96
C PHE A 165 13.73 -13.09 -2.61
N ARG A 166 13.46 -12.25 -3.62
CA ARG A 166 12.16 -12.21 -4.28
C ARG A 166 11.80 -13.51 -5.01
N ASP A 167 12.74 -14.12 -5.68
CA ASP A 167 12.60 -15.39 -6.40
C ASP A 167 12.18 -16.53 -5.47
N GLN A 168 12.82 -16.69 -4.33
CA GLN A 168 12.43 -17.67 -3.31
C GLN A 168 11.02 -17.46 -2.78
N ILE A 169 10.58 -16.17 -2.63
CA ILE A 169 9.20 -15.86 -2.25
C ILE A 169 8.24 -16.29 -3.36
N HIS A 170 8.57 -16.05 -4.63
CA HIS A 170 7.77 -16.49 -5.77
C HIS A 170 7.65 -18.01 -5.82
N GLU A 171 8.77 -18.71 -5.74
CA GLU A 171 8.82 -20.18 -5.74
C GLU A 171 7.94 -20.79 -4.64
N TYR A 172 7.98 -20.21 -3.43
CA TYR A 172 7.12 -20.65 -2.33
C TYR A 172 5.62 -20.50 -2.68
N TRP A 173 5.21 -19.32 -3.23
CA TRP A 173 3.82 -19.03 -3.47
C TRP A 173 3.25 -19.65 -4.76
N GLU A 174 4.09 -20.06 -5.72
CA GLU A 174 3.65 -20.72 -6.98
C GLU A 174 2.83 -21.99 -6.74
N ASN A 175 3.11 -22.69 -5.64
CA ASN A 175 2.44 -23.93 -5.27
C ASN A 175 1.33 -23.74 -4.23
N GLN A 176 0.95 -22.49 -3.91
CA GLN A 176 -0.08 -22.18 -2.95
C GLN A 176 -1.32 -21.59 -3.63
N ASN A 177 -2.50 -21.85 -3.03
CA ASN A 177 -3.78 -21.31 -3.53
C ASN A 177 -3.99 -19.85 -3.06
N VAL A 178 -3.00 -18.99 -3.28
CA VAL A 178 -3.05 -17.56 -2.98
C VAL A 178 -2.56 -16.80 -4.19
N THR A 179 -3.43 -15.97 -4.75
CA THR A 179 -3.08 -15.14 -5.91
C THR A 179 -2.69 -13.74 -5.45
N PHE A 180 -1.52 -13.27 -5.88
CA PHE A 180 -1.03 -11.93 -5.57
C PHE A 180 -1.20 -10.98 -6.74
N ALA A 181 -1.57 -9.73 -6.42
CA ALA A 181 -1.52 -8.67 -7.41
C ALA A 181 -0.08 -8.51 -7.94
N PRO A 182 0.11 -8.38 -9.26
CA PRO A 182 1.45 -8.23 -9.86
C PRO A 182 2.16 -6.98 -9.35
N PHE A 183 1.40 -5.98 -8.95
CA PHE A 183 1.90 -4.73 -8.39
C PHE A 183 1.15 -4.40 -7.10
N ASN A 184 1.84 -4.46 -5.99
CA ASN A 184 1.36 -3.94 -4.71
C ASN A 184 1.47 -2.40 -4.66
N ASN A 185 0.88 -1.76 -3.68
CA ASN A 185 0.65 -0.32 -3.51
C ASN A 185 -0.47 0.24 -4.41
N CYS A 186 -0.81 1.51 -4.17
CA CYS A 186 -1.81 2.20 -4.99
C CYS A 186 -1.46 2.14 -6.48
N VAL A 187 -2.47 2.02 -7.32
CA VAL A 187 -2.36 2.00 -8.78
C VAL A 187 -1.57 3.21 -9.28
N GLY A 188 -1.94 4.40 -8.83
CA GLY A 188 -1.25 5.65 -9.13
C GLY A 188 -0.17 6.01 -8.10
N CYS A 189 0.61 5.07 -7.56
CA CYS A 189 1.66 5.40 -6.61
C CYS A 189 2.82 6.16 -7.26
N PHE A 190 3.11 7.36 -6.79
CA PHE A 190 4.14 8.25 -7.34
C PHE A 190 5.58 7.70 -7.25
N HIS A 191 5.80 6.62 -6.49
CA HIS A 191 7.06 5.88 -6.47
C HIS A 191 7.29 5.02 -7.73
N ARG A 192 6.25 4.80 -8.54
CA ARG A 192 6.38 4.07 -9.81
C ARG A 192 7.01 4.98 -10.87
N ASN A 193 7.76 4.40 -11.82
CA ASN A 193 8.18 5.15 -13.00
C ASN A 193 6.98 5.41 -13.94
N ALA A 194 7.13 6.37 -14.86
CA ALA A 194 6.06 6.79 -15.75
C ALA A 194 5.55 5.67 -16.67
N LEU A 195 6.42 4.77 -17.12
CA LEU A 195 6.01 3.62 -17.95
C LEU A 195 5.09 2.65 -17.20
N PHE A 196 5.41 2.36 -15.92
CA PHE A 196 4.52 1.55 -15.09
C PHE A 196 3.20 2.25 -14.80
N LEU A 197 3.20 3.56 -14.54
CA LEU A 197 1.97 4.32 -14.36
C LEU A 197 1.14 4.32 -15.65
N ARG A 198 1.77 4.42 -16.82
CA ARG A 198 1.07 4.30 -18.11
C ARG A 198 0.44 2.91 -18.29
N LYS A 199 1.12 1.85 -17.88
CA LYS A 199 0.55 0.50 -17.85
C LYS A 199 -0.63 0.41 -16.88
N MET A 200 -0.50 0.97 -15.68
CA MET A 200 -1.61 1.03 -14.72
C MET A 200 -2.81 1.79 -15.28
N ALA A 201 -2.59 2.85 -16.08
CA ALA A 201 -3.67 3.56 -16.77
C ALA A 201 -4.40 2.70 -17.80
N GLN A 202 -3.74 1.71 -18.39
CA GLN A 202 -4.38 0.75 -19.31
C GLN A 202 -5.17 -0.33 -18.54
N GLU A 203 -4.64 -0.81 -17.43
CA GLU A 203 -5.23 -1.90 -16.64
C GLU A 203 -6.32 -1.42 -15.67
N HIS A 204 -6.15 -0.21 -15.12
CA HIS A 204 -7.04 0.40 -14.13
C HIS A 204 -7.43 1.84 -14.51
N PRO A 205 -8.10 2.05 -15.65
CA PRO A 205 -8.34 3.40 -16.19
C PRO A 205 -9.08 4.31 -15.22
N ASN A 206 -10.12 3.83 -14.56
CA ASN A 206 -10.91 4.64 -13.63
C ASN A 206 -10.08 5.11 -12.42
N LYS A 207 -9.25 4.25 -11.86
CA LYS A 207 -8.38 4.60 -10.73
C LYS A 207 -7.31 5.61 -11.15
N MET A 208 -6.72 5.44 -12.33
CA MET A 208 -5.73 6.41 -12.83
C MET A 208 -6.39 7.75 -13.20
N GLU A 209 -7.62 7.74 -13.71
CA GLU A 209 -8.40 8.95 -13.94
C GLU A 209 -8.65 9.71 -12.62
N TRP A 210 -8.97 8.98 -11.54
CA TRP A 210 -9.08 9.57 -10.21
C TRP A 210 -7.79 10.32 -9.81
N PHE A 211 -6.61 9.72 -9.98
CA PHE A 211 -5.34 10.38 -9.67
C PHE A 211 -5.11 11.63 -10.53
N ALA A 212 -5.40 11.58 -11.82
CA ALA A 212 -5.28 12.75 -12.72
C ALA A 212 -6.22 13.88 -12.27
N ALA A 213 -7.47 13.56 -11.97
CA ALA A 213 -8.45 14.51 -11.48
C ALA A 213 -8.02 15.15 -10.13
N GLN A 214 -7.36 14.38 -9.25
CA GLN A 214 -6.83 14.96 -7.99
C GLN A 214 -5.71 15.96 -8.25
N GLU A 215 -4.83 15.76 -9.24
CA GLU A 215 -3.83 16.77 -9.63
C GLU A 215 -4.48 18.04 -10.21
N GLU A 216 -5.50 17.86 -11.03
CA GLU A 216 -6.20 18.97 -11.71
C GLU A 216 -7.03 19.83 -10.75
N ASN A 217 -7.65 19.20 -9.75
CA ASN A 217 -8.57 19.87 -8.82
C ASN A 217 -7.90 20.33 -7.51
N ASN A 218 -6.65 19.94 -7.25
CA ASN A 218 -5.94 20.22 -6.02
C ASN A 218 -4.60 20.89 -6.30
N LYS A 219 -3.79 21.07 -5.23
CA LYS A 219 -2.50 21.76 -5.29
C LYS A 219 -1.36 20.76 -5.43
N GLY A 220 -0.38 21.10 -6.28
CA GLY A 220 0.82 20.30 -6.50
C GLY A 220 0.59 19.14 -7.45
N THR A 221 1.61 18.31 -7.61
CA THR A 221 1.61 17.14 -8.47
C THR A 221 2.14 15.92 -7.71
N PHE A 222 1.66 14.73 -8.05
CA PHE A 222 2.21 13.47 -7.51
C PHE A 222 3.64 13.23 -7.98
N LYS A 223 3.94 13.57 -9.25
CA LYS A 223 5.28 13.52 -9.85
C LYS A 223 5.67 14.89 -10.36
N LYS A 224 6.96 15.20 -10.25
CA LYS A 224 7.50 16.49 -10.69
C LYS A 224 7.68 16.54 -12.21
N GLU A 225 8.04 15.40 -12.81
CA GLU A 225 8.49 15.33 -14.20
C GLU A 225 7.35 15.28 -15.22
N MET A 226 6.19 14.73 -14.83
CA MET A 226 5.07 14.49 -15.72
C MET A 226 3.76 14.39 -14.92
N SER A 227 2.72 15.09 -15.31
CA SER A 227 1.39 14.97 -14.69
C SER A 227 0.74 13.62 -14.99
N TYR A 228 -0.23 13.22 -14.18
CA TYR A 228 -0.95 11.96 -14.43
C TYR A 228 -1.82 12.05 -15.67
N ARG A 229 -2.31 13.23 -16.03
CA ARG A 229 -3.03 13.44 -17.30
C ARG A 229 -2.12 13.19 -18.51
N GLU A 230 -0.87 13.68 -18.48
CA GLU A 230 0.11 13.42 -19.53
C GLU A 230 0.46 11.93 -19.58
N ILE A 231 0.62 11.26 -18.43
CA ILE A 231 0.89 9.82 -18.36
C ILE A 231 -0.25 9.00 -18.97
N ILE A 232 -1.51 9.32 -18.67
CA ILE A 232 -2.69 8.63 -19.22
C ILE A 232 -2.72 8.76 -20.73
N ASN A 233 -2.40 9.94 -21.26
CA ASN A 233 -2.44 10.24 -22.70
C ASN A 233 -1.14 9.91 -23.43
N TRP A 234 -0.12 9.43 -22.73
CA TRP A 234 1.17 9.18 -23.34
C TRP A 234 1.11 8.05 -24.37
N ASN A 235 1.42 8.38 -25.65
CA ASN A 235 1.53 7.40 -26.71
C ASN A 235 2.88 6.66 -26.59
N LEU A 236 2.82 5.42 -26.18
CA LEU A 236 4.00 4.57 -26.08
C LEU A 236 4.53 4.23 -27.47
N GLN A 237 5.82 4.47 -27.70
CA GLN A 237 6.51 3.97 -28.89
C GLN A 237 6.69 2.45 -28.80
N ALA A 238 6.94 1.81 -29.94
CA ALA A 238 7.10 0.34 -30.01
C ALA A 238 8.17 -0.20 -29.04
N GLU A 239 9.26 0.56 -28.85
CA GLU A 239 10.35 0.27 -27.91
C GLU A 239 9.87 0.23 -26.46
N HIS A 240 9.03 1.20 -26.04
CA HIS A 240 8.43 1.22 -24.71
C HIS A 240 7.49 0.05 -24.49
N THR A 241 6.74 -0.35 -25.52
CA THR A 241 5.85 -1.52 -25.47
C THR A 241 6.66 -2.82 -25.35
N GLY A 242 7.78 -2.90 -26.06
CA GLY A 242 8.74 -4.02 -25.97
C GLY A 242 9.35 -4.12 -24.57
N TYR A 243 9.79 -3.00 -23.99
CA TYR A 243 10.32 -2.95 -22.62
C TYR A 243 9.27 -3.37 -21.57
N LEU A 244 8.04 -2.86 -21.67
CA LEU A 244 6.94 -3.26 -20.78
C LEU A 244 6.60 -4.75 -20.94
N ARG A 245 6.59 -5.28 -22.17
CA ARG A 245 6.43 -6.73 -22.41
C ARG A 245 7.56 -7.51 -21.77
N LEU A 246 8.83 -7.12 -21.97
CA LEU A 246 9.97 -7.78 -21.36
C LEU A 246 9.91 -7.76 -19.84
N VAL A 247 9.60 -6.64 -19.23
CA VAL A 247 9.49 -6.53 -17.76
C VAL A 247 8.32 -7.34 -17.23
N VAL A 248 7.17 -7.33 -17.92
CA VAL A 248 6.01 -8.16 -17.55
C VAL A 248 6.29 -9.62 -17.85
N THR A 249 6.87 -9.92 -19.01
CA THR A 249 7.27 -11.28 -19.39
C THR A 249 8.37 -11.76 -18.45
N TYR A 250 9.33 -10.98 -18.06
CA TYR A 250 10.32 -11.35 -17.04
C TYR A 250 9.69 -11.57 -15.66
N LEU A 251 8.64 -10.83 -15.34
CA LEU A 251 7.80 -11.09 -14.17
C LEU A 251 6.95 -12.36 -14.33
N PHE A 252 6.49 -12.69 -15.58
CA PHE A 252 5.72 -13.90 -15.90
C PHE A 252 6.57 -15.08 -16.41
N PHE A 253 7.70 -14.85 -17.09
CA PHE A 253 8.59 -15.93 -17.58
C PHE A 253 9.38 -16.58 -16.46
N THR A 254 9.65 -15.88 -15.39
CA THR A 254 10.12 -16.52 -14.16
C THR A 254 9.04 -17.48 -13.64
N ILE A 255 7.77 -17.19 -13.90
CA ILE A 255 6.62 -18.06 -13.54
C ILE A 255 6.49 -19.23 -14.54
N HIS A 256 6.71 -19.04 -15.83
CA HIS A 256 6.37 -20.05 -16.87
C HIS A 256 7.51 -21.02 -17.22
N ASN A 257 8.78 -20.63 -17.09
CA ASN A 257 9.91 -21.54 -17.35
C ASN A 257 10.16 -22.55 -16.22
N ILE A 258 9.66 -22.26 -15.00
CA ILE A 258 9.72 -23.22 -13.89
C ILE A 258 8.66 -24.32 -14.08
N LEU A 259 7.51 -24.01 -14.69
CA LEU A 259 6.44 -24.98 -14.96
C LEU A 259 6.79 -26.00 -16.06
N ASN A 260 7.79 -25.73 -16.92
CA ASN A 260 8.15 -26.60 -18.05
C ASN A 260 9.44 -27.42 -17.85
N HIS A 261 10.13 -27.30 -16.72
CA HIS A 261 11.32 -28.10 -16.41
C HIS A 261 11.05 -29.31 -15.49
N ASN A 262 9.79 -29.56 -15.15
CA ASN A 262 9.35 -30.74 -14.39
C ASN A 262 8.35 -31.59 -15.17
N ARG A 263 8.63 -31.86 -16.45
CA ARG A 263 8.02 -32.97 -17.19
C ARG A 263 9.09 -33.88 -17.75
#